data_ccf94d62bea23641e8e06466e2114b72
#
_entry.id   ccf94d62bea23641e8e06466e2114b72
#
_cell.length_a   1.000
_cell.length_b   1.000
_cell.length_c   1.000
_cell.angle_alpha   90.00
_cell.angle_beta   90.00
_cell.angle_gamma   90.00
#
_symmetry.space_group_name_H-M   'P 1'
#
loop_
_entity.id
_entity.type
_entity.pdbx_description
1 polymer ?
#
loop_
_entity_poly.entity_id
_entity_poly.type
_entity_poly.pdbx_seq_one_letter_code
_entity_poly.pdbx_strand_id
1 'polypeptide(L)'
;IASGMTPGMLGAALLRLHSEWDGTAKPRKLTETDARLLYGSLKTLPKVIDAVGQWAARKGYSDPYELAGGAVAYWLDCVCHACNGRGRELMPNASRPTLGNICRRCGGGGKRRPPAGDAGRATLDMMDTCVGVAKSSIRLRLRNWA
;
A
#
# COMPACT_ATOMS: atom_id res chain seq x y z
N ILE A 1 3.57 -3.81 -26.01
CA ILE A 1 4.08 -2.46 -25.81
C ILE A 1 4.36 -2.34 -24.33
N ALA A 2 5.62 -2.19 -24.00
CA ALA A 2 5.95 -1.76 -22.67
C ALA A 2 5.05 -0.58 -22.34
N SER A 3 4.33 -0.63 -21.24
CA SER A 3 3.69 0.57 -20.73
C SER A 3 4.77 1.64 -20.74
N GLY A 4 4.57 2.71 -21.43
CA GLY A 4 5.55 3.80 -21.49
C GLY A 4 5.78 4.47 -20.13
N MET A 5 5.49 3.76 -19.03
CA MET A 5 5.58 4.29 -17.68
C MET A 5 6.98 4.11 -17.13
N THR A 6 7.69 5.22 -16.97
CA THR A 6 8.99 5.26 -16.29
C THR A 6 8.83 5.08 -14.77
N PRO A 7 9.90 4.73 -14.04
CA PRO A 7 9.85 4.68 -12.58
C PRO A 7 9.33 5.97 -11.94
N GLY A 8 9.75 7.13 -12.45
CA GLY A 8 9.25 8.42 -11.95
C GLY A 8 7.77 8.64 -12.20
N MET A 9 7.26 8.20 -13.33
CA MET A 9 5.83 8.28 -13.66
C MET A 9 5.00 7.36 -12.77
N LEU A 10 5.46 6.14 -12.53
CA LEU A 10 4.79 5.22 -11.61
C LEU A 10 4.81 5.76 -10.17
N GLY A 11 5.93 6.29 -9.73
CA GLY A 11 6.05 6.91 -8.41
C GLY A 11 5.10 8.10 -8.24
N ALA A 12 4.98 8.96 -9.24
CA ALA A 12 4.03 10.07 -9.24
C ALA A 12 2.57 9.58 -9.20
N ALA A 13 2.24 8.51 -9.94
CA ALA A 13 0.92 7.89 -9.89
C ALA A 13 0.61 7.28 -8.52
N LEU A 14 1.59 6.65 -7.88
CA LEU A 14 1.45 6.12 -6.52
C LEU A 14 1.21 7.24 -5.49
N LEU A 15 1.92 8.35 -5.58
CA LEU A 15 1.70 9.52 -4.72
C LEU A 15 0.31 10.11 -4.92
N ARG A 16 -0.15 10.17 -6.16
CA ARG A 16 -1.51 10.62 -6.48
C ARG A 16 -2.56 9.66 -5.91
N LEU A 17 -2.36 8.36 -6.06
CA LEU A 17 -3.22 7.33 -5.49
C LEU A 17 -3.30 7.47 -3.96
N HIS A 18 -2.18 7.69 -3.30
CA HIS A 18 -2.14 7.93 -1.87
C HIS A 18 -2.94 9.16 -1.45
N SER A 19 -2.90 10.24 -2.25
CA SER A 19 -3.71 11.44 -1.99
C SER A 19 -5.21 11.24 -2.23
N GLU A 20 -5.59 10.33 -3.11
CA GLU A 20 -6.98 9.94 -3.34
C GLU A 20 -7.53 9.05 -2.21
N TRP A 21 -6.64 8.38 -1.48
CA TRP A 21 -6.98 7.55 -0.34
C TRP A 21 -7.23 8.45 0.88
N ASP A 22 -8.44 8.45 1.40
CA ASP A 22 -8.86 9.32 2.50
C ASP A 22 -8.39 8.85 3.90
N GLY A 23 -7.69 7.72 3.96
CA GLY A 23 -7.21 7.16 5.22
C GLY A 23 -8.30 6.60 6.12
N THR A 24 -9.54 6.50 5.63
CA THR A 24 -10.63 5.89 6.41
C THR A 24 -10.27 4.44 6.74
N ALA A 25 -10.28 4.10 8.02
CA ALA A 25 -10.07 2.73 8.46
C ALA A 25 -11.10 1.81 7.79
N LYS A 26 -10.61 0.81 7.06
CA LYS A 26 -11.49 -0.18 6.45
C LYS A 26 -12.29 -0.88 7.55
N PRO A 27 -13.61 -1.01 7.39
CA PRO A 27 -14.39 -1.84 8.29
C PRO A 27 -13.83 -3.26 8.30
N ARG A 28 -13.85 -3.91 9.45
CA ARG A 28 -13.29 -5.27 9.64
C ARG A 28 -13.90 -6.32 8.71
N LYS A 29 -15.09 -6.06 8.18
CA LYS A 29 -15.79 -6.91 7.21
C LYS A 29 -16.27 -6.02 6.09
N LEU A 30 -15.45 -5.86 5.07
CA LEU A 30 -15.91 -5.32 3.79
C LEU A 30 -16.70 -6.40 3.07
N THR A 31 -17.94 -6.11 2.74
CA THR A 31 -18.64 -6.90 1.73
C THR A 31 -17.97 -6.65 0.38
N GLU A 32 -18.13 -7.58 -0.55
CA GLU A 32 -17.59 -7.41 -1.92
C GLU A 32 -18.10 -6.11 -2.58
N THR A 33 -19.34 -5.75 -2.30
CA THR A 33 -19.96 -4.51 -2.79
C THR A 33 -19.28 -3.28 -2.21
N ASP A 34 -19.03 -3.28 -0.90
CA ASP A 34 -18.35 -2.17 -0.22
C ASP A 34 -16.92 -1.98 -0.73
N ALA A 35 -16.22 -3.09 -0.97
CA ALA A 35 -14.88 -3.07 -1.56
C ALA A 35 -14.90 -2.45 -2.96
N ARG A 36 -15.85 -2.84 -3.81
CA ARG A 36 -16.00 -2.26 -5.15
C ARG A 36 -16.29 -0.77 -5.09
N LEU A 37 -17.17 -0.32 -4.20
CA LEU A 37 -17.48 1.10 -4.02
C LEU A 37 -16.27 1.88 -3.54
N LEU A 38 -15.56 1.36 -2.54
CA LEU A 38 -14.36 1.99 -1.99
C LEU A 38 -13.25 2.14 -3.03
N TYR A 39 -12.92 1.06 -3.74
CA TYR A 39 -11.88 1.07 -4.76
C TYR A 39 -12.33 1.77 -6.05
N GLY A 40 -13.61 1.76 -6.36
CA GLY A 40 -14.17 2.47 -7.52
C GLY A 40 -14.05 4.00 -7.43
N SER A 41 -13.90 4.55 -6.21
CA SER A 41 -13.67 5.99 -6.01
C SER A 41 -12.22 6.42 -6.29
N LEU A 42 -11.28 5.48 -6.34
CA LEU A 42 -9.86 5.74 -6.54
C LEU A 42 -9.53 5.75 -8.04
N LYS A 43 -9.54 6.91 -8.64
CA LYS A 43 -9.38 7.08 -10.10
C LYS A 43 -8.04 6.58 -10.65
N THR A 44 -6.99 6.70 -9.88
CA THR A 44 -5.62 6.32 -10.29
C THR A 44 -5.34 4.83 -10.06
N LEU A 45 -6.15 4.13 -9.28
CA LEU A 45 -5.92 2.73 -8.91
C LEU A 45 -5.79 1.77 -10.10
N PRO A 46 -6.68 1.78 -11.12
CA PRO A 46 -6.55 0.86 -12.26
C PRO A 46 -5.23 1.05 -13.02
N LYS A 47 -4.80 2.28 -13.20
CA LYS A 47 -3.55 2.64 -13.87
C LYS A 47 -2.33 2.13 -13.12
N VAL A 48 -2.32 2.25 -11.80
CA VAL A 48 -1.24 1.76 -10.93
C VAL A 48 -1.19 0.23 -10.94
N ILE A 49 -2.32 -0.44 -10.78
CA ILE A 49 -2.39 -1.90 -10.81
C ILE A 49 -1.91 -2.43 -12.16
N ASP A 50 -2.30 -1.80 -13.26
CA ASP A 50 -1.87 -2.20 -14.59
C ASP A 50 -0.34 -2.06 -14.75
N ALA A 51 0.23 -0.95 -14.36
CA ALA A 51 1.67 -0.71 -14.45
C ALA A 51 2.48 -1.68 -13.57
N VAL A 52 2.06 -1.90 -12.34
CA VAL A 52 2.71 -2.86 -11.43
C VAL A 52 2.55 -4.29 -11.92
N GLY A 53 1.37 -4.64 -12.44
CA GLY A 53 1.09 -5.95 -13.03
C GLY A 53 1.97 -6.24 -14.25
N GLN A 54 2.18 -5.27 -15.13
CA GLN A 54 3.09 -5.39 -16.26
C GLN A 54 4.55 -5.58 -15.81
N TRP A 55 4.99 -4.86 -14.80
CA TRP A 55 6.31 -5.07 -14.22
C TRP A 55 6.46 -6.49 -13.65
N ALA A 56 5.46 -6.96 -12.90
CA ALA A 56 5.46 -8.30 -12.33
C ALA A 56 5.46 -9.39 -13.40
N ALA A 57 4.72 -9.19 -14.48
CA ALA A 57 4.70 -10.10 -15.63
C ALA A 57 6.08 -10.17 -16.30
N ARG A 58 6.76 -9.06 -16.47
CA ARG A 58 8.14 -9.03 -17.02
C ARG A 58 9.15 -9.74 -16.11
N LYS A 59 8.94 -9.73 -14.80
CA LYS A 59 9.75 -10.47 -13.83
C LYS A 59 9.44 -11.97 -13.82
N GLY A 60 8.40 -12.42 -14.50
CA GLY A 60 8.02 -13.82 -14.57
C GLY A 60 7.27 -14.34 -13.35
N TYR A 61 6.70 -13.45 -12.53
CA TYR A 61 5.86 -13.87 -11.40
C TYR A 61 4.54 -14.45 -11.87
N SER A 62 4.07 -15.49 -11.20
CA SER A 62 2.74 -16.05 -11.45
C SER A 62 1.66 -15.07 -10.97
N ASP A 63 0.54 -15.05 -11.68
CA ASP A 63 -0.61 -14.19 -11.38
C ASP A 63 -0.20 -12.72 -11.15
N PRO A 64 0.46 -12.06 -12.13
CA PRO A 64 1.10 -10.77 -11.93
C PRO A 64 0.11 -9.65 -11.55
N TYR A 65 -1.11 -9.69 -12.05
CA TYR A 65 -2.12 -8.68 -11.74
C TYR A 65 -2.77 -8.88 -10.38
N GLU A 66 -2.92 -10.11 -9.93
CA GLU A 66 -3.33 -10.42 -8.57
C GLU A 66 -2.26 -9.99 -7.56
N LEU A 67 -1.00 -10.30 -7.87
CA LEU A 67 0.14 -9.82 -7.10
C LEU A 67 0.17 -8.29 -7.00
N ALA A 68 -0.04 -7.62 -8.13
CA ALA A 68 -0.09 -6.15 -8.17
C ALA A 68 -1.22 -5.59 -7.32
N GLY A 69 -2.42 -6.15 -7.44
CA GLY A 69 -3.57 -5.74 -6.64
C GLY A 69 -3.33 -5.89 -5.14
N GLY A 70 -2.78 -7.03 -4.72
CA GLY A 70 -2.43 -7.30 -3.33
C GLY A 70 -1.34 -6.37 -2.80
N ALA A 71 -0.30 -6.12 -3.58
CA ALA A 71 0.81 -5.24 -3.19
C ALA A 71 0.34 -3.78 -3.08
N VAL A 72 -0.45 -3.29 -4.02
CA VAL A 72 -0.98 -1.92 -3.99
C VAL A 72 -1.93 -1.74 -2.81
N ALA A 73 -2.82 -2.69 -2.55
CA ALA A 73 -3.72 -2.64 -1.40
C ALA A 73 -2.94 -2.62 -0.07
N TYR A 74 -1.91 -3.43 0.05
CA TYR A 74 -1.01 -3.43 1.22
C TYR A 74 -0.26 -2.10 1.35
N TRP A 75 0.25 -1.58 0.27
CA TRP A 75 0.98 -0.30 0.27
C TRP A 75 0.11 0.87 0.73
N LEU A 76 -1.17 0.89 0.34
CA LEU A 76 -2.14 1.89 0.79
C LEU A 76 -2.51 1.72 2.27
N ASP A 77 -2.67 0.48 2.72
CA ASP A 77 -3.12 0.17 4.07
C ASP A 77 -2.41 -1.08 4.61
N CYS A 78 -1.24 -0.87 5.18
CA CYS A 78 -0.42 -1.93 5.78
C CYS A 78 -0.67 -2.12 7.29
N VAL A 79 -1.59 -1.35 7.87
CA VAL A 79 -1.84 -1.35 9.32
C VAL A 79 -2.47 -2.68 9.76
N CYS A 80 -1.99 -3.21 10.87
CA CYS A 80 -2.66 -4.34 11.52
C CYS A 80 -3.97 -3.87 12.16
N HIS A 81 -5.09 -4.37 11.67
CA HIS A 81 -6.42 -3.99 12.14
C HIS A 81 -6.79 -4.62 13.49
N ALA A 82 -6.08 -5.65 13.94
CA ALA A 82 -6.30 -6.24 15.26
C ALA A 82 -5.85 -5.31 16.40
N CYS A 83 -4.75 -4.60 16.20
CA CYS A 83 -4.20 -3.65 17.18
C CYS A 83 -4.21 -2.19 16.70
N ASN A 84 -4.76 -1.91 15.52
CA ASN A 84 -4.78 -0.59 14.89
C ASN A 84 -3.38 0.07 14.82
N GLY A 85 -2.38 -0.72 14.48
CA GLY A 85 -1.01 -0.26 14.32
C GLY A 85 -0.20 -0.08 15.60
N ARG A 86 -0.78 -0.33 16.77
CA ARG A 86 -0.11 -0.16 18.06
C ARG A 86 0.95 -1.22 18.34
N GLY A 87 0.83 -2.39 17.75
CA GLY A 87 1.67 -3.55 18.05
C GLY A 87 1.32 -4.28 19.34
N ARG A 88 0.42 -3.72 20.12
CA ARG A 88 -0.03 -4.28 21.41
C ARG A 88 -1.54 -4.24 21.54
N GLU A 89 -2.08 -5.18 22.31
CA GLU A 89 -3.49 -5.21 22.64
C GLU A 89 -3.82 -4.12 23.68
N LEU A 90 -5.03 -3.56 23.59
CA LEU A 90 -5.56 -2.69 24.63
C LEU A 90 -6.13 -3.53 25.77
N MET A 91 -5.82 -3.13 27.01
CA MET A 91 -6.40 -3.71 28.22
C MET A 91 -7.83 -3.16 28.42
N PRO A 92 -8.89 -4.00 28.30
CA PRO A 92 -10.26 -3.50 28.26
C PRO A 92 -10.80 -3.00 29.61
N ASN A 93 -10.16 -3.31 30.72
CA ASN A 93 -10.67 -3.06 32.08
C ASN A 93 -9.88 -2.00 32.87
N ALA A 94 -8.97 -1.28 32.21
CA ALA A 94 -8.24 -0.21 32.86
C ALA A 94 -9.02 1.12 32.79
N SER A 95 -9.03 1.88 33.87
CA SER A 95 -9.60 3.24 33.93
C SER A 95 -8.88 4.21 32.97
N ARG A 96 -7.69 3.85 32.52
CA ARG A 96 -6.94 4.51 31.42
C ARG A 96 -6.59 3.46 30.38
N PRO A 97 -6.62 3.80 29.07
CA PRO A 97 -6.13 2.89 28.04
C PRO A 97 -4.66 2.55 28.31
N THR A 98 -4.41 1.32 28.73
CA THR A 98 -3.05 0.80 28.91
C THR A 98 -2.75 -0.24 27.85
N LEU A 99 -1.49 -0.25 27.38
CA LEU A 99 -1.02 -1.23 26.44
C LEU A 99 -0.79 -2.56 27.17
N GLY A 100 -1.36 -3.62 26.65
CA GLY A 100 -1.24 -4.98 27.16
C GLY A 100 -0.15 -5.78 26.46
N ASN A 101 -0.45 -7.04 26.20
CA ASN A 101 0.45 -7.98 25.55
C ASN A 101 0.73 -7.61 24.08
N ILE A 102 1.82 -8.13 23.54
CA ILE A 102 2.15 -8.02 22.13
C ILE A 102 1.00 -8.58 21.28
N CYS A 103 0.59 -7.84 20.24
CA CYS A 103 -0.45 -8.28 19.34
C CYS A 103 -0.05 -9.58 18.65
N ARG A 104 -0.85 -10.63 18.83
CA ARG A 104 -0.59 -11.96 18.26
C ARG A 104 -0.67 -11.99 16.73
N ARG A 105 -1.46 -11.11 16.12
CA ARG A 105 -1.62 -11.06 14.67
C ARG A 105 -0.42 -10.49 13.94
N CYS A 106 0.15 -9.38 14.42
CA CYS A 106 1.28 -8.73 13.77
C CYS A 106 2.63 -9.00 14.45
N GLY A 107 2.63 -9.67 15.60
CA GLY A 107 3.86 -9.96 16.35
C GLY A 107 4.53 -8.73 16.95
N GLY A 108 3.80 -7.64 17.12
CA GLY A 108 4.30 -6.40 17.74
C GLY A 108 4.73 -5.32 16.75
N GLY A 109 4.78 -5.61 15.44
CA GLY A 109 5.22 -4.67 14.41
C GLY A 109 4.18 -3.62 14.01
N GLY A 110 2.92 -3.83 14.35
CA GLY A 110 1.81 -2.93 13.99
C GLY A 110 1.38 -2.99 12.53
N LYS A 111 2.03 -3.82 11.72
CA LYS A 111 1.76 -3.99 10.29
C LYS A 111 1.32 -5.41 9.97
N ARG A 112 0.47 -5.56 8.97
CA ARG A 112 0.11 -6.87 8.41
C ARG A 112 1.33 -7.50 7.74
N ARG A 113 1.27 -8.79 7.49
CA ARG A 113 2.28 -9.46 6.66
C ARG A 113 2.09 -9.03 5.20
N PRO A 114 3.19 -8.72 4.47
CA PRO A 114 3.11 -8.49 3.03
C PRO A 114 2.48 -9.69 2.32
N PRO A 115 1.64 -9.47 1.29
CA PRO A 115 1.07 -10.56 0.52
C PRO A 115 2.14 -11.24 -0.35
N ALA A 116 1.89 -12.47 -0.76
CA ALA A 116 2.66 -13.21 -1.76
C ALA A 116 4.17 -13.40 -1.44
N GLY A 117 4.55 -13.40 -0.17
CA GLY A 117 5.91 -13.72 0.25
C GLY A 117 7.00 -12.85 -0.40
N ASP A 118 8.03 -13.48 -0.97
CA ASP A 118 9.17 -12.77 -1.56
C ASP A 118 8.79 -11.95 -2.79
N ALA A 119 7.88 -12.45 -3.62
CA ALA A 119 7.38 -11.71 -4.78
C ALA A 119 6.66 -10.43 -4.36
N GLY A 120 5.85 -10.50 -3.31
CA GLY A 120 5.17 -9.34 -2.74
C GLY A 120 6.15 -8.32 -2.16
N ARG A 121 7.15 -8.76 -1.43
CA ARG A 121 8.21 -7.88 -0.90
C ARG A 121 8.99 -7.19 -2.01
N ALA A 122 9.40 -7.92 -3.03
CA ALA A 122 10.09 -7.36 -4.19
C ALA A 122 9.22 -6.32 -4.92
N THR A 123 7.94 -6.57 -5.05
CA THR A 123 6.99 -5.63 -5.65
C THR A 123 6.87 -4.35 -4.82
N LEU A 124 6.74 -4.47 -3.51
CA LEU A 124 6.69 -3.33 -2.60
C LEU A 124 7.97 -2.51 -2.62
N ASP A 125 9.13 -3.15 -2.64
CA ASP A 125 10.43 -2.48 -2.75
C ASP A 125 10.55 -1.71 -4.06
N MET A 126 10.09 -2.27 -5.15
CA MET A 126 10.03 -1.58 -6.45
C MET A 126 9.13 -0.35 -6.36
N MET A 127 7.94 -0.46 -5.77
CA MET A 127 7.02 0.66 -5.61
C MET A 127 7.63 1.77 -4.76
N ASP A 128 8.26 1.44 -3.64
CA ASP A 128 8.94 2.41 -2.77
C ASP A 128 10.11 3.11 -3.50
N THR A 129 10.86 2.37 -4.30
CA THR A 129 11.92 2.95 -5.14
C THR A 129 11.35 3.96 -6.14
N CYS A 130 10.26 3.64 -6.80
CA CYS A 130 9.59 4.54 -7.75
C CYS A 130 9.06 5.81 -7.05
N VAL A 131 8.50 5.68 -5.87
CA VAL A 131 8.06 6.82 -5.04
C VAL A 131 9.25 7.70 -4.67
N GLY A 132 10.38 7.10 -4.30
CA GLY A 132 11.62 7.82 -4.01
C GLY A 132 12.12 8.62 -5.21
N VAL A 133 12.10 8.05 -6.40
CA VAL A 133 12.45 8.75 -7.66
C VAL A 133 11.54 9.94 -7.90
N ALA A 134 10.23 9.77 -7.76
CA ALA A 134 9.25 10.85 -7.94
C ALA A 134 9.47 12.00 -6.94
N LYS A 135 9.65 11.67 -5.67
CA LYS A 135 9.93 12.67 -4.62
C LYS A 135 11.21 13.46 -4.87
N SER A 136 12.28 12.80 -5.30
CA SER A 136 13.53 13.45 -5.66
C SER A 136 13.36 14.40 -6.84
N SER A 137 12.63 14.00 -7.86
CA SER A 137 12.31 14.84 -9.02
C SER A 137 11.52 16.08 -8.63
N ILE A 138 10.54 15.95 -7.77
CA ILE A 138 9.74 17.07 -7.25
C ILE A 138 10.63 18.05 -6.46
N ARG A 139 11.47 17.54 -5.58
CA ARG A 139 12.41 18.38 -4.80
C ARG A 139 13.36 19.17 -5.67
N LEU A 140 13.89 18.59 -6.74
CA LEU A 140 14.76 19.27 -7.70
C LEU A 140 14.01 20.40 -8.43
N ARG A 141 12.78 20.14 -8.88
CA ARG A 141 11.95 21.17 -9.52
C ARG A 141 11.67 22.35 -8.59
N LEU A 142 11.31 22.05 -7.34
CA LEU A 142 11.03 23.09 -6.34
C LEU A 142 12.26 23.93 -6.02
N ARG A 143 13.45 23.36 -5.98
CA ARG A 143 14.71 24.09 -5.79
C ARG A 143 15.01 25.04 -6.94
N ASN A 144 14.71 24.63 -8.16
CA ASN A 144 14.95 25.42 -9.35
C ASN A 144 13.93 26.59 -9.52
N TRP A 145 12.87 26.60 -8.72
CA TRP A 145 11.85 27.64 -8.70
C TRP A 145 12.17 28.78 -7.73
N ALA A 146 13.09 28.54 -6.83
CA ALA A 146 13.59 29.57 -5.92
C ALA A 146 14.81 30.31 -6.58
#